data_cd2724951c53c0c0e2fe99e35c89138a
#
_entry.id   cd2724951c53c0c0e2fe99e35c89138a
#
_cell.length_a   1.000
_cell.length_b   1.000
_cell.length_c   1.000
_cell.angle_alpha   90.00
_cell.angle_beta   90.00
_cell.angle_gamma   90.00
#
_symmetry.space_group_name_H-M   'P 1'
#
loop_
_entity.id
_entity.type
_entity.pdbx_description
1 polymer ?
#
loop_
_entity_poly.entity_id
_entity_poly.type
_entity_poly.pdbx_seq_one_letter_code
_entity_poly.pdbx_strand_id
1 'polypeptide(L)'
;MKTLVWIIFLLAPVLVWGQNTDLQNMSVLASQYYQNKEYGKAAELYEQLYSSTKSEGYFSIYLDCLLGIPDFEKAEKEIRKGMRGNSADAYWYVQWGFVKKAQGQGSESVKMYEKAISTLSENPAEFQNLSNQFINRREFEFAEKVWIKARAGNPALYNYELARIYYYLRNYDQMLKEYLEWMKQKETNLELVKSNLQSVLSVDNDGEISKQLKNFMLKRIQEEPGQISYTRLLIWLFIQEKNFTAATRQAISLDKRTGVEDGNIFGLANVSATNKNYDEAVKAYDYLIGKGTKAEFYQLASLQRMQMYYERFVDSGIQDLAQAGILKEQFLQTFSILGISAETSPLLIKYGHLLAFYLDQPAEAIKTLTDGLTLKGITPLQISALKAELSDVYVYSGDLWEAVITYSQVIESNKSNLLADDVKFKKAKLGYYMGNFTWAKAQLDALKASTSKLIANDAMELALFIAENLEADSLSAPLQMFARADLHLFRNNYPAALASLDSVSKLYSFHSLSDDVNFRKATIFQKQGKFEEAAVLLESIVKNNSWEMLADDALFQLAAIYETRLNRKPEAMELYKKMLTDYPGSVYVVDARTGFRKLQDAVKAEEKPDTGKTKEQLFFEGKDLNP
;
A
#
# COMPACT_ATOMS: atom_id res chain seq x y z
N MET A 1 -31.09 65.26 -3.98
CA MET A 1 -29.90 64.76 -4.69
C MET A 1 -28.98 63.85 -3.83
N LYS A 2 -29.14 63.74 -2.49
CA LYS A 2 -28.31 62.82 -1.67
C LYS A 2 -28.80 61.38 -1.54
N THR A 3 -30.05 61.10 -1.88
CA THR A 3 -30.65 59.77 -1.80
C THR A 3 -30.41 58.90 -3.04
N LEU A 4 -30.10 59.52 -4.20
CA LEU A 4 -29.86 58.76 -5.45
C LEU A 4 -28.46 58.16 -5.53
N VAL A 5 -27.46 58.73 -4.83
CA VAL A 5 -26.08 58.27 -4.82
C VAL A 5 -25.91 56.98 -3.97
N TRP A 6 -26.73 56.79 -2.93
CA TRP A 6 -26.67 55.60 -2.09
C TRP A 6 -27.28 54.34 -2.75
N ILE A 7 -28.24 54.50 -3.66
CA ILE A 7 -28.85 53.36 -4.38
C ILE A 7 -27.87 52.78 -5.44
N ILE A 8 -27.04 53.66 -6.03
CA ILE A 8 -26.02 53.22 -7.01
C ILE A 8 -24.89 52.42 -6.35
N PHE A 9 -24.51 52.75 -5.10
CA PHE A 9 -23.45 52.05 -4.35
C PHE A 9 -23.91 50.71 -3.77
N LEU A 10 -25.20 50.47 -3.55
CA LEU A 10 -25.76 49.20 -3.08
C LEU A 10 -26.04 48.22 -4.22
N LEU A 11 -26.20 48.69 -5.44
CA LEU A 11 -26.45 47.85 -6.62
C LEU A 11 -25.12 47.36 -7.30
N ALA A 12 -24.01 48.08 -7.10
CA ALA A 12 -22.74 47.72 -7.71
C ALA A 12 -22.18 46.34 -7.26
N PRO A 13 -22.21 45.95 -5.98
CA PRO A 13 -21.73 44.63 -5.57
C PRO A 13 -22.62 43.47 -6.01
N VAL A 14 -23.96 43.72 -6.16
CA VAL A 14 -24.90 42.68 -6.61
C VAL A 14 -24.73 42.39 -8.10
N LEU A 15 -24.41 43.38 -8.92
CA LEU A 15 -24.11 43.18 -10.33
C LEU A 15 -22.81 42.43 -10.58
N VAL A 16 -21.77 42.65 -9.75
CA VAL A 16 -20.49 41.93 -9.86
C VAL A 16 -20.61 40.46 -9.44
N TRP A 17 -21.45 40.16 -8.45
CA TRP A 17 -21.72 38.79 -8.05
C TRP A 17 -22.56 38.01 -9.06
N GLY A 18 -23.55 38.64 -9.68
CA GLY A 18 -24.36 38.04 -10.73
C GLY A 18 -23.53 37.69 -11.97
N GLN A 19 -22.64 38.58 -12.43
CA GLN A 19 -21.79 38.34 -13.59
C GLN A 19 -20.80 37.18 -13.38
N ASN A 20 -20.25 37.00 -12.18
CA ASN A 20 -19.34 35.86 -11.89
C ASN A 20 -20.10 34.52 -11.92
N THR A 21 -21.33 34.48 -11.44
CA THR A 21 -22.15 33.26 -11.44
C THR A 21 -22.55 32.85 -12.87
N ASP A 22 -22.88 33.81 -13.71
CA ASP A 22 -23.23 33.56 -15.10
C ASP A 22 -22.07 33.08 -15.94
N LEU A 23 -20.85 33.63 -15.76
CA LEU A 23 -19.64 33.19 -16.43
C LEU A 23 -19.23 31.79 -15.98
N GLN A 24 -19.42 31.48 -14.72
CA GLN A 24 -19.11 30.15 -14.18
C GLN A 24 -20.05 29.08 -14.73
N ASN A 25 -21.36 29.36 -14.76
CA ASN A 25 -22.37 28.46 -15.36
C ASN A 25 -22.13 28.28 -16.87
N MET A 26 -21.78 29.35 -17.58
CA MET A 26 -21.42 29.30 -19.00
C MET A 26 -20.17 28.43 -19.22
N SER A 27 -19.17 28.55 -18.38
CA SER A 27 -17.92 27.74 -18.47
C SER A 27 -18.20 26.25 -18.25
N VAL A 28 -19.06 25.90 -17.29
CA VAL A 28 -19.46 24.49 -17.05
C VAL A 28 -20.21 23.94 -18.27
N LEU A 29 -21.16 24.68 -18.80
CA LEU A 29 -21.93 24.26 -19.97
C LEU A 29 -21.06 24.13 -21.23
N ALA A 30 -20.16 25.09 -21.45
CA ALA A 30 -19.20 25.05 -22.55
C ALA A 30 -18.30 23.82 -22.47
N SER A 31 -17.83 23.48 -21.26
CA SER A 31 -17.04 22.29 -21.01
C SER A 31 -17.80 20.99 -21.28
N GLN A 32 -19.07 20.91 -20.92
CA GLN A 32 -19.94 19.77 -21.23
C GLN A 32 -20.08 19.55 -22.73
N TYR A 33 -20.39 20.62 -23.49
CA TYR A 33 -20.47 20.53 -24.96
C TYR A 33 -19.14 20.12 -25.58
N TYR A 34 -18.03 20.65 -25.09
CA TYR A 34 -16.69 20.25 -25.55
C TYR A 34 -16.39 18.77 -25.31
N GLN A 35 -16.69 18.25 -24.11
CA GLN A 35 -16.51 16.84 -23.77
C GLN A 35 -17.40 15.92 -24.61
N ASN A 36 -18.64 16.36 -24.91
CA ASN A 36 -19.58 15.66 -25.78
C ASN A 36 -19.24 15.78 -27.28
N LYS A 37 -18.13 16.48 -27.63
CA LYS A 37 -17.71 16.75 -29.01
C LYS A 37 -18.74 17.60 -29.82
N GLU A 38 -19.62 18.32 -29.14
CA GLU A 38 -20.54 19.27 -29.75
C GLU A 38 -19.81 20.62 -29.99
N TYR A 39 -18.77 20.57 -30.82
CA TYR A 39 -17.81 21.66 -30.97
C TYR A 39 -18.43 22.99 -31.45
N GLY A 40 -19.48 22.95 -32.26
CA GLY A 40 -20.17 24.16 -32.70
C GLY A 40 -20.78 24.95 -31.54
N LYS A 41 -21.54 24.26 -30.65
CA LYS A 41 -22.14 24.89 -29.48
C LYS A 41 -21.08 25.32 -28.45
N ALA A 42 -20.05 24.48 -28.27
CA ALA A 42 -18.94 24.83 -27.40
C ALA A 42 -18.18 26.06 -27.88
N ALA A 43 -17.96 26.21 -29.20
CA ALA A 43 -17.28 27.35 -29.79
C ALA A 43 -18.00 28.67 -29.50
N GLU A 44 -19.33 28.72 -29.63
CA GLU A 44 -20.13 29.92 -29.34
C GLU A 44 -19.99 30.38 -27.88
N LEU A 45 -20.01 29.45 -26.95
CA LEU A 45 -19.87 29.76 -25.51
C LEU A 45 -18.42 30.14 -25.14
N TYR A 46 -17.41 29.44 -25.68
CA TYR A 46 -16.04 29.81 -25.43
C TYR A 46 -15.63 31.13 -26.10
N GLU A 47 -16.21 31.49 -27.24
CA GLU A 47 -16.06 32.82 -27.85
C GLU A 47 -16.58 33.93 -26.91
N GLN A 48 -17.74 33.71 -26.28
CA GLN A 48 -18.32 34.65 -25.31
C GLN A 48 -17.47 34.74 -24.03
N LEU A 49 -17.04 33.59 -23.49
CA LEU A 49 -16.14 33.52 -22.33
C LEU A 49 -14.83 34.26 -22.59
N TYR A 50 -14.21 34.02 -23.74
CA TYR A 50 -12.98 34.72 -24.14
C TYR A 50 -13.22 36.21 -24.33
N SER A 51 -14.34 36.59 -24.97
CA SER A 51 -14.66 38.01 -25.19
C SER A 51 -14.83 38.79 -23.90
N SER A 52 -15.42 38.15 -22.87
CA SER A 52 -15.66 38.73 -21.55
C SER A 52 -14.45 38.76 -20.65
N THR A 53 -13.60 37.72 -20.70
CA THR A 53 -12.50 37.50 -19.73
C THR A 53 -11.10 37.80 -20.29
N LYS A 54 -10.95 37.74 -21.61
CA LYS A 54 -9.66 37.75 -22.33
C LYS A 54 -8.69 36.65 -21.90
N SER A 55 -9.22 35.56 -21.33
CA SER A 55 -8.43 34.45 -20.86
C SER A 55 -7.85 33.63 -22.02
N GLU A 56 -6.53 33.48 -22.05
CA GLU A 56 -5.81 32.62 -23.01
C GLU A 56 -6.31 31.16 -22.94
N GLY A 57 -6.66 30.68 -21.76
CA GLY A 57 -7.21 29.33 -21.56
C GLY A 57 -8.51 29.12 -22.32
N TYR A 58 -9.45 30.06 -22.22
CA TYR A 58 -10.69 29.99 -22.98
C TYR A 58 -10.47 30.14 -24.47
N PHE A 59 -9.53 31.01 -24.90
CA PHE A 59 -9.18 31.11 -26.31
C PHE A 59 -8.59 29.81 -26.86
N SER A 60 -7.73 29.15 -26.12
CA SER A 60 -7.15 27.88 -26.55
C SER A 60 -8.22 26.80 -26.79
N ILE A 61 -9.23 26.70 -25.92
CA ILE A 61 -10.33 25.73 -26.08
C ILE A 61 -11.27 26.17 -27.21
N TYR A 62 -11.53 27.47 -27.33
CA TYR A 62 -12.27 28.00 -28.46
C TYR A 62 -11.64 27.62 -29.79
N LEU A 63 -10.31 27.77 -29.89
CA LEU A 63 -9.54 27.36 -31.05
C LEU A 63 -9.68 25.84 -31.32
N ASP A 64 -9.59 25.02 -30.29
CA ASP A 64 -9.79 23.57 -30.41
C ASP A 64 -11.19 23.22 -30.93
N CYS A 65 -12.20 23.97 -30.52
CA CYS A 65 -13.58 23.81 -31.06
C CYS A 65 -13.65 24.18 -32.55
N LEU A 66 -13.02 25.29 -32.97
CA LEU A 66 -12.96 25.69 -34.37
C LEU A 66 -12.25 24.65 -35.24
N LEU A 67 -11.18 24.04 -34.72
CA LEU A 67 -10.49 22.97 -35.41
C LEU A 67 -11.30 21.67 -35.45
N GLY A 68 -12.14 21.44 -34.43
CA GLY A 68 -13.06 20.29 -34.40
C GLY A 68 -14.20 20.36 -35.42
N ILE A 69 -14.60 21.57 -35.88
CA ILE A 69 -15.59 21.83 -36.97
C ILE A 69 -14.91 22.27 -38.27
N PRO A 70 -13.65 21.99 -38.52
CA PRO A 70 -12.63 22.46 -39.45
C PRO A 70 -12.83 23.91 -39.99
N ASP A 71 -13.22 24.86 -39.11
CA ASP A 71 -13.34 26.28 -39.48
C ASP A 71 -11.97 26.98 -39.34
N PHE A 72 -11.06 26.62 -40.21
CA PHE A 72 -9.70 27.15 -40.21
C PHE A 72 -9.63 28.64 -40.53
N GLU A 73 -10.56 29.15 -41.35
CA GLU A 73 -10.59 30.56 -41.73
C GLU A 73 -10.93 31.44 -40.52
N LYS A 74 -11.96 31.05 -39.76
CA LYS A 74 -12.33 31.75 -38.53
C LYS A 74 -11.22 31.66 -37.50
N ALA A 75 -10.57 30.48 -37.34
CA ALA A 75 -9.46 30.28 -36.43
C ALA A 75 -8.28 31.23 -36.73
N GLU A 76 -7.85 31.35 -37.99
CA GLU A 76 -6.78 32.27 -38.37
C GLU A 76 -7.20 33.75 -38.20
N LYS A 77 -8.43 34.09 -38.51
CA LYS A 77 -8.96 35.44 -38.32
C LYS A 77 -8.91 35.88 -36.87
N GLU A 78 -9.33 35.02 -35.94
CA GLU A 78 -9.32 35.34 -34.51
C GLU A 78 -7.88 35.43 -33.95
N ILE A 79 -6.95 34.58 -34.40
CA ILE A 79 -5.54 34.71 -34.07
C ILE A 79 -4.97 36.05 -34.55
N ARG A 80 -5.20 36.42 -35.81
CA ARG A 80 -4.75 37.73 -36.36
C ARG A 80 -5.35 38.91 -35.61
N LYS A 81 -6.58 38.79 -35.15
CA LYS A 81 -7.24 39.80 -34.32
C LYS A 81 -6.53 39.96 -32.97
N GLY A 82 -6.20 38.82 -32.30
CA GLY A 82 -5.43 38.84 -31.07
C GLY A 82 -4.04 39.45 -31.22
N MET A 83 -3.35 39.16 -32.31
CA MET A 83 -2.01 39.68 -32.60
C MET A 83 -1.98 41.20 -32.84
N ARG A 84 -3.10 41.85 -33.24
CA ARG A 84 -3.11 43.31 -33.48
C ARG A 84 -2.83 44.14 -32.24
N GLY A 85 -3.10 43.59 -31.06
CA GLY A 85 -2.81 44.25 -29.77
C GLY A 85 -1.40 44.02 -29.25
N ASN A 86 -0.77 42.90 -29.60
CA ASN A 86 0.56 42.51 -29.13
C ASN A 86 1.21 41.49 -30.08
N SER A 87 1.77 42.04 -31.18
CA SER A 87 2.39 41.24 -32.25
C SER A 87 3.69 40.54 -31.84
N ALA A 88 4.25 40.89 -30.70
CA ALA A 88 5.49 40.30 -30.16
C ALA A 88 5.22 39.15 -29.18
N ASP A 89 3.94 38.90 -28.83
CA ASP A 89 3.55 37.87 -27.85
C ASP A 89 3.71 36.47 -28.45
N ALA A 90 4.56 35.67 -27.82
CA ALA A 90 4.88 34.30 -28.20
C ALA A 90 3.62 33.39 -28.23
N TYR A 91 2.64 33.67 -27.37
CA TYR A 91 1.39 32.92 -27.28
C TYR A 91 0.70 32.79 -28.64
N TRP A 92 0.54 33.90 -29.37
CA TRP A 92 -0.17 33.92 -30.66
C TRP A 92 0.55 33.11 -31.74
N TYR A 93 1.87 33.13 -31.74
CA TYR A 93 2.66 32.30 -32.66
C TYR A 93 2.49 30.82 -32.41
N VAL A 94 2.38 30.40 -31.14
CA VAL A 94 2.08 29.00 -30.79
C VAL A 94 0.71 28.60 -31.30
N GLN A 95 -0.33 29.43 -31.03
CA GLN A 95 -1.67 29.14 -31.51
C GLN A 95 -1.73 29.08 -33.03
N TRP A 96 -1.01 29.98 -33.71
CA TRP A 96 -0.97 29.97 -35.18
C TRP A 96 -0.28 28.74 -35.74
N GLY A 97 0.87 28.36 -35.17
CA GLY A 97 1.56 27.12 -35.52
C GLY A 97 0.68 25.89 -35.35
N PHE A 98 -0.12 25.86 -34.29
CA PHE A 98 -1.07 24.77 -34.03
C PHE A 98 -2.16 24.68 -35.10
N VAL A 99 -2.73 25.80 -35.51
CA VAL A 99 -3.70 25.82 -36.63
C VAL A 99 -3.05 25.37 -37.93
N LYS A 100 -1.82 25.84 -38.24
CA LYS A 100 -1.08 25.41 -39.44
C LYS A 100 -0.82 23.91 -39.46
N LYS A 101 -0.51 23.34 -38.31
CA LYS A 101 -0.36 21.87 -38.15
C LYS A 101 -1.65 21.13 -38.44
N ALA A 102 -2.78 21.64 -37.93
CA ALA A 102 -4.10 21.06 -38.17
C ALA A 102 -4.54 21.15 -39.65
N GLN A 103 -4.06 22.18 -40.39
CA GLN A 103 -4.26 22.32 -41.83
C GLN A 103 -3.35 21.40 -42.66
N GLY A 104 -2.47 20.59 -42.05
CA GLY A 104 -1.45 19.79 -42.75
C GLY A 104 -0.24 20.58 -43.24
N GLN A 105 -0.11 21.86 -42.86
CA GLN A 105 0.99 22.76 -43.25
C GLN A 105 2.14 22.68 -42.25
N GLY A 106 2.75 21.51 -42.09
CA GLY A 106 3.76 21.23 -41.06
C GLY A 106 4.98 22.17 -41.12
N SER A 107 5.49 22.52 -42.31
CA SER A 107 6.63 23.47 -42.46
C SER A 107 6.29 24.88 -41.97
N GLU A 108 5.06 25.35 -42.21
CA GLU A 108 4.62 26.65 -41.71
C GLU A 108 4.37 26.63 -40.21
N SER A 109 3.85 25.53 -39.69
CA SER A 109 3.72 25.30 -38.25
C SER A 109 5.07 25.45 -37.53
N VAL A 110 6.10 24.75 -38.01
CA VAL A 110 7.46 24.82 -37.45
C VAL A 110 7.99 26.25 -37.46
N LYS A 111 7.81 26.99 -38.58
CA LYS A 111 8.23 28.40 -38.65
C LYS A 111 7.56 29.28 -37.59
N MET A 112 6.26 29.06 -37.34
CA MET A 112 5.53 29.81 -36.29
C MET A 112 6.04 29.46 -34.89
N TYR A 113 6.30 28.19 -34.60
CA TYR A 113 6.84 27.77 -33.33
C TYR A 113 8.27 28.31 -33.09
N GLU A 114 9.13 28.28 -34.11
CA GLU A 114 10.45 28.89 -34.04
C GLU A 114 10.38 30.42 -33.85
N LYS A 115 9.39 31.05 -34.49
CA LYS A 115 9.14 32.47 -34.28
C LYS A 115 8.74 32.76 -32.82
N ALA A 116 7.84 31.94 -32.23
CA ALA A 116 7.50 32.05 -30.81
C ALA A 116 8.73 31.98 -29.90
N ILE A 117 9.61 31.01 -30.14
CA ILE A 117 10.85 30.85 -29.36
C ILE A 117 11.80 32.03 -29.57
N SER A 118 11.82 32.62 -30.78
CA SER A 118 12.70 33.77 -31.09
C SER A 118 12.31 35.03 -30.35
N THR A 119 11.02 35.21 -29.98
CA THR A 119 10.53 36.39 -29.25
C THR A 119 10.93 36.43 -27.79
N LEU A 120 11.37 35.30 -27.22
CA LEU A 120 11.75 35.20 -25.81
C LEU A 120 12.92 36.15 -25.47
N SER A 121 12.75 36.92 -24.40
CA SER A 121 13.80 37.64 -23.72
C SER A 121 14.59 36.72 -22.77
N GLU A 122 15.38 37.28 -21.86
CA GLU A 122 16.06 36.50 -20.80
C GLU A 122 15.21 36.32 -19.51
N ASN A 123 13.92 36.65 -19.58
CA ASN A 123 13.04 36.59 -18.43
C ASN A 123 12.59 35.15 -18.17
N PRO A 124 12.90 34.55 -16.98
CA PRO A 124 12.49 33.17 -16.64
C PRO A 124 10.99 32.90 -16.75
N ALA A 125 10.14 33.88 -16.45
CA ALA A 125 8.69 33.72 -16.52
C ALA A 125 8.21 33.51 -17.97
N GLU A 126 8.87 34.14 -18.95
CA GLU A 126 8.55 33.96 -20.37
C GLU A 126 8.87 32.54 -20.84
N PHE A 127 10.01 31.98 -20.45
CA PHE A 127 10.36 30.59 -20.75
C PHE A 127 9.34 29.61 -20.16
N GLN A 128 8.94 29.83 -18.90
CA GLN A 128 7.94 28.98 -18.24
C GLN A 128 6.59 29.06 -18.96
N ASN A 129 6.14 30.26 -19.27
CA ASN A 129 4.85 30.48 -19.94
C ASN A 129 4.83 29.84 -21.33
N LEU A 130 5.89 30.09 -22.14
CA LEU A 130 5.97 29.53 -23.48
C LEU A 130 6.09 28.00 -23.47
N SER A 131 6.90 27.44 -22.58
CA SER A 131 7.00 26.01 -22.41
C SER A 131 5.65 25.38 -22.06
N ASN A 132 4.89 25.99 -21.13
CA ASN A 132 3.55 25.52 -20.77
C ASN A 132 2.58 25.58 -21.99
N GLN A 133 2.67 26.61 -22.84
CA GLN A 133 1.86 26.68 -24.06
C GLN A 133 2.16 25.50 -24.99
N PHE A 134 3.44 25.16 -25.20
CA PHE A 134 3.83 24.00 -26.01
C PHE A 134 3.40 22.68 -25.36
N ILE A 135 3.51 22.53 -24.04
CA ILE A 135 3.06 21.34 -23.31
C ILE A 135 1.55 21.15 -23.49
N ASN A 136 0.76 22.21 -23.34
CA ASN A 136 -0.70 22.19 -23.52
C ASN A 136 -1.11 21.76 -24.94
N ARG A 137 -0.30 22.11 -25.95
CA ARG A 137 -0.49 21.69 -27.35
C ARG A 137 0.19 20.34 -27.67
N ARG A 138 0.81 19.68 -26.68
CA ARG A 138 1.59 18.44 -26.84
C ARG A 138 2.76 18.55 -27.81
N GLU A 139 3.29 19.75 -27.98
CA GLU A 139 4.46 20.04 -28.80
C GLU A 139 5.74 19.99 -27.94
N PHE A 140 6.02 18.80 -27.38
CA PHE A 140 7.05 18.61 -26.36
C PHE A 140 8.47 18.91 -26.88
N GLU A 141 8.74 18.64 -28.16
CA GLU A 141 10.05 18.96 -28.79
C GLU A 141 10.31 20.47 -28.80
N PHE A 142 9.26 21.28 -28.96
CA PHE A 142 9.41 22.74 -28.91
C PHE A 142 9.48 23.24 -27.46
N ALA A 143 8.80 22.59 -26.53
CA ALA A 143 8.98 22.87 -25.11
C ALA A 143 10.43 22.57 -24.65
N GLU A 144 11.07 21.51 -25.17
CA GLU A 144 12.49 21.21 -24.96
C GLU A 144 13.37 22.37 -25.49
N LYS A 145 13.15 22.79 -26.74
CA LYS A 145 13.91 23.90 -27.34
C LYS A 145 13.83 25.18 -26.53
N VAL A 146 12.67 25.48 -25.91
CA VAL A 146 12.51 26.63 -25.00
C VAL A 146 13.51 26.55 -23.85
N TRP A 147 13.55 25.40 -23.14
CA TRP A 147 14.42 25.24 -21.98
C TRP A 147 15.90 25.11 -22.36
N ILE A 148 16.22 24.54 -23.52
CA ILE A 148 17.58 24.53 -24.06
C ILE A 148 18.06 25.98 -24.35
N LYS A 149 17.18 26.83 -24.92
CA LYS A 149 17.48 28.25 -25.10
C LYS A 149 17.66 28.96 -23.76
N ALA A 150 16.78 28.71 -22.79
CA ALA A 150 16.88 29.27 -21.44
C ALA A 150 18.18 28.88 -20.72
N ARG A 151 18.70 27.68 -20.99
CA ARG A 151 19.94 27.12 -20.43
C ARG A 151 21.22 27.70 -21.10
N ALA A 152 21.09 28.47 -22.20
CA ALA A 152 22.24 28.97 -22.92
C ALA A 152 23.21 29.72 -21.99
N GLY A 153 24.46 29.24 -21.91
CA GLY A 153 25.48 29.78 -21.00
C GLY A 153 25.59 29.14 -19.61
N ASN A 154 24.60 28.39 -19.13
CA ASN A 154 24.71 27.66 -17.86
C ASN A 154 23.98 26.31 -17.88
N PRO A 155 24.70 25.21 -18.16
CA PRO A 155 24.11 23.85 -18.23
C PRO A 155 23.45 23.35 -16.94
N ALA A 156 23.73 23.97 -15.81
CA ALA A 156 23.16 23.56 -14.51
C ALA A 156 21.74 24.13 -14.23
N LEU A 157 21.25 25.02 -15.10
CA LEU A 157 19.91 25.59 -14.95
C LEU A 157 18.83 24.70 -15.58
N TYR A 158 17.65 24.79 -15.02
CA TYR A 158 16.41 24.18 -15.56
C TYR A 158 16.44 22.65 -15.73
N ASN A 159 17.24 21.96 -14.93
CA ASN A 159 17.29 20.49 -14.95
C ASN A 159 15.93 19.86 -14.65
N TYR A 160 15.18 20.41 -13.68
CA TYR A 160 13.86 19.90 -13.32
C TYR A 160 12.87 20.04 -14.48
N GLU A 161 12.84 21.20 -15.11
CA GLU A 161 11.96 21.51 -16.23
C GLU A 161 12.25 20.59 -17.42
N LEU A 162 13.53 20.44 -17.77
CA LEU A 162 13.96 19.54 -18.84
C LEU A 162 13.66 18.07 -18.53
N ALA A 163 13.88 17.63 -17.29
CA ALA A 163 13.54 16.26 -16.90
C ALA A 163 12.04 15.98 -17.12
N ARG A 164 11.16 16.93 -16.78
CA ARG A 164 9.71 16.80 -17.04
C ARG A 164 9.39 16.72 -18.53
N ILE A 165 10.05 17.50 -19.37
CA ILE A 165 9.85 17.44 -20.82
C ILE A 165 10.33 16.09 -21.38
N TYR A 166 11.49 15.61 -20.97
CA TYR A 166 12.00 14.30 -21.39
C TYR A 166 11.09 13.15 -20.97
N TYR A 167 10.40 13.26 -19.83
CA TYR A 167 9.36 12.33 -19.45
C TYR A 167 8.22 12.28 -20.49
N TYR A 168 7.71 13.43 -20.94
CA TYR A 168 6.67 13.49 -21.98
C TYR A 168 7.17 12.98 -23.33
N LEU A 169 8.44 13.19 -23.66
CA LEU A 169 9.09 12.67 -24.86
C LEU A 169 9.43 11.18 -24.77
N ARG A 170 9.21 10.54 -23.59
CA ARG A 170 9.65 9.17 -23.28
C ARG A 170 11.14 8.95 -23.46
N ASN A 171 11.94 10.01 -23.36
CA ASN A 171 13.38 9.95 -23.36
C ASN A 171 13.90 9.80 -21.93
N TYR A 172 13.75 8.58 -21.38
CA TYR A 172 14.08 8.31 -19.98
C TYR A 172 15.56 8.49 -19.66
N ASP A 173 16.45 8.22 -20.60
CA ASP A 173 17.88 8.44 -20.42
C ASP A 173 18.23 9.92 -20.12
N GLN A 174 17.68 10.84 -20.89
CA GLN A 174 17.90 12.27 -20.66
C GLN A 174 17.16 12.74 -19.40
N MET A 175 15.95 12.25 -19.17
CA MET A 175 15.20 12.53 -17.96
C MET A 175 16.00 12.18 -16.70
N LEU A 176 16.57 10.98 -16.65
CA LEU A 176 17.36 10.51 -15.51
C LEU A 176 18.62 11.35 -15.32
N LYS A 177 19.32 11.68 -16.40
CA LYS A 177 20.50 12.57 -16.34
C LYS A 177 20.14 13.92 -15.72
N GLU A 178 19.07 14.55 -16.18
CA GLU A 178 18.64 15.85 -15.68
C GLU A 178 18.22 15.78 -14.21
N TYR A 179 17.49 14.76 -13.78
CA TYR A 179 17.16 14.57 -12.38
C TYR A 179 18.40 14.37 -11.50
N LEU A 180 19.39 13.59 -11.95
CA LEU A 180 20.60 13.35 -11.18
C LEU A 180 21.45 14.64 -11.05
N GLU A 181 21.55 15.44 -12.12
CA GLU A 181 22.24 16.74 -12.05
C GLU A 181 21.48 17.74 -11.16
N TRP A 182 20.13 17.74 -11.21
CA TRP A 182 19.34 18.58 -10.32
C TRP A 182 19.48 18.19 -8.85
N MET A 183 19.55 16.90 -8.56
CA MET A 183 19.73 16.37 -7.22
C MET A 183 21.05 16.82 -6.58
N LYS A 184 22.12 17.02 -7.36
CA LYS A 184 23.41 17.51 -6.87
C LYS A 184 23.36 18.93 -6.32
N GLN A 185 22.44 19.77 -6.81
CA GLN A 185 22.41 21.19 -6.48
C GLN A 185 21.99 21.46 -5.04
N LYS A 186 21.05 20.66 -4.52
CA LYS A 186 20.56 20.76 -3.14
C LYS A 186 20.12 19.39 -2.63
N GLU A 187 20.42 19.09 -1.38
CA GLU A 187 20.02 17.84 -0.74
C GLU A 187 18.49 17.65 -0.72
N THR A 188 17.74 18.73 -0.56
CA THR A 188 16.26 18.72 -0.58
C THR A 188 15.68 18.24 -1.92
N ASN A 189 16.44 18.36 -3.01
CA ASN A 189 16.00 17.91 -4.34
C ASN A 189 15.89 16.38 -4.42
N LEU A 190 16.59 15.63 -3.57
CA LEU A 190 16.52 14.17 -3.54
C LEU A 190 15.08 13.69 -3.30
N GLU A 191 14.36 14.27 -2.36
CA GLU A 191 12.97 13.84 -2.04
C GLU A 191 12.01 14.18 -3.19
N LEU A 192 12.21 15.32 -3.85
CA LEU A 192 11.44 15.69 -5.03
C LEU A 192 11.73 14.75 -6.23
N VAL A 193 12.98 14.35 -6.41
CA VAL A 193 13.38 13.37 -7.43
C VAL A 193 12.74 12.01 -7.14
N LYS A 194 12.79 11.53 -5.90
CA LYS A 194 12.13 10.28 -5.50
C LYS A 194 10.62 10.31 -5.81
N SER A 195 9.94 11.41 -5.45
CA SER A 195 8.50 11.57 -5.70
C SER A 195 8.16 11.54 -7.19
N ASN A 196 8.95 12.21 -8.05
CA ASN A 196 8.74 12.18 -9.48
C ASN A 196 9.02 10.79 -10.07
N LEU A 197 10.12 10.16 -9.67
CA LEU A 197 10.49 8.81 -10.12
C LEU A 197 9.48 7.76 -9.66
N GLN A 198 8.83 7.92 -8.49
CA GLN A 198 7.75 7.03 -8.04
C GLN A 198 6.63 6.95 -9.07
N SER A 199 6.22 8.09 -9.63
CA SER A 199 5.17 8.14 -10.67
C SER A 199 5.63 7.49 -11.97
N VAL A 200 6.91 7.65 -12.32
CA VAL A 200 7.50 7.01 -13.51
C VAL A 200 7.60 5.50 -13.35
N LEU A 201 8.08 5.04 -12.20
CA LEU A 201 8.25 3.61 -11.90
C LEU A 201 6.90 2.89 -11.73
N SER A 202 5.83 3.60 -11.34
CA SER A 202 4.49 3.00 -11.24
C SER A 202 3.92 2.51 -12.57
N VAL A 203 4.43 3.00 -13.70
CA VAL A 203 4.04 2.60 -15.07
C VAL A 203 5.12 1.78 -15.78
N ASP A 204 6.22 1.47 -15.10
CA ASP A 204 7.35 0.67 -15.61
C ASP A 204 7.05 -0.84 -15.49
N ASN A 205 6.16 -1.33 -16.33
CA ASN A 205 5.67 -2.71 -16.26
C ASN A 205 6.72 -3.77 -16.63
N ASP A 206 7.73 -3.40 -17.43
CA ASP A 206 8.82 -4.27 -17.89
C ASP A 206 10.12 -4.10 -17.08
N GLY A 207 10.18 -3.11 -16.17
CA GLY A 207 11.32 -2.84 -15.31
C GLY A 207 12.53 -2.21 -16.03
N GLU A 208 12.39 -1.80 -17.28
CA GLU A 208 13.51 -1.24 -18.04
C GLU A 208 13.94 0.13 -17.51
N ILE A 209 13.01 0.99 -17.09
CA ILE A 209 13.36 2.30 -16.51
C ILE A 209 14.07 2.11 -15.17
N SER A 210 13.59 1.20 -14.33
CA SER A 210 14.23 0.83 -13.05
C SER A 210 15.67 0.35 -13.28
N LYS A 211 15.88 -0.52 -14.27
CA LYS A 211 17.20 -1.04 -14.66
C LYS A 211 18.13 0.06 -15.16
N GLN A 212 17.63 0.96 -16.03
CA GLN A 212 18.39 2.11 -16.51
C GLN A 212 18.81 3.02 -15.35
N LEU A 213 17.86 3.39 -14.49
CA LEU A 213 18.12 4.20 -13.30
C LEU A 213 19.21 3.57 -12.41
N LYS A 214 19.10 2.26 -12.16
CA LYS A 214 20.10 1.50 -11.37
C LYS A 214 21.50 1.60 -12.01
N ASN A 215 21.59 1.38 -13.30
CA ASN A 215 22.87 1.45 -14.02
C ASN A 215 23.46 2.85 -13.99
N PHE A 216 22.64 3.89 -14.18
CA PHE A 216 23.06 5.28 -14.06
C PHE A 216 23.61 5.58 -12.67
N MET A 217 22.91 5.17 -11.61
CA MET A 217 23.35 5.42 -10.25
C MET A 217 24.64 4.69 -9.91
N LEU A 218 24.78 3.41 -10.30
CA LEU A 218 26.00 2.64 -10.08
C LEU A 218 27.20 3.31 -10.76
N LYS A 219 27.03 3.78 -12.00
CA LYS A 219 28.06 4.52 -12.72
C LYS A 219 28.42 5.82 -11.99
N ARG A 220 27.42 6.62 -11.61
CA ARG A 220 27.63 7.90 -10.91
C ARG A 220 28.27 7.73 -9.53
N ILE A 221 27.91 6.68 -8.78
CA ILE A 221 28.55 6.36 -7.49
C ILE A 221 30.05 6.03 -7.67
N GLN A 222 30.41 5.38 -8.78
CA GLN A 222 31.83 5.11 -9.09
C GLN A 222 32.59 6.37 -9.53
N GLU A 223 31.97 7.21 -10.35
CA GLU A 223 32.58 8.47 -10.86
C GLU A 223 32.68 9.52 -9.75
N GLU A 224 31.71 9.61 -8.88
CA GLU A 224 31.57 10.65 -7.87
C GLU A 224 31.25 10.03 -6.47
N PRO A 225 32.18 9.28 -5.86
CA PRO A 225 31.92 8.53 -4.61
C PRO A 225 31.61 9.42 -3.41
N GLY A 226 31.94 10.72 -3.47
CA GLY A 226 31.59 11.72 -2.46
C GLY A 226 30.14 12.19 -2.52
N GLN A 227 29.42 11.94 -3.63
CA GLN A 227 28.03 12.37 -3.79
C GLN A 227 27.06 11.36 -3.16
N ILE A 228 26.78 11.56 -1.89
CA ILE A 228 25.99 10.64 -1.05
C ILE A 228 24.56 10.44 -1.59
N SER A 229 23.96 11.48 -2.20
CA SER A 229 22.60 11.45 -2.71
C SER A 229 22.37 10.34 -3.75
N TYR A 230 23.38 9.96 -4.54
CA TYR A 230 23.27 8.85 -5.49
C TYR A 230 23.09 7.50 -4.77
N THR A 231 23.86 7.27 -3.69
CA THR A 231 23.72 6.05 -2.88
C THR A 231 22.37 6.02 -2.15
N ARG A 232 21.90 7.16 -1.63
CA ARG A 232 20.57 7.28 -1.01
C ARG A 232 19.45 7.01 -2.00
N LEU A 233 19.57 7.48 -3.25
CA LEU A 233 18.60 7.20 -4.30
C LEU A 233 18.61 5.72 -4.71
N LEU A 234 19.79 5.09 -4.77
CA LEU A 234 19.93 3.66 -5.06
C LEU A 234 19.30 2.79 -3.94
N ILE A 235 19.50 3.15 -2.68
CA ILE A 235 18.85 2.49 -1.53
C ILE A 235 17.33 2.61 -1.66
N TRP A 236 16.82 3.79 -1.97
CA TRP A 236 15.40 4.02 -2.20
C TRP A 236 14.86 3.14 -3.35
N LEU A 237 15.58 3.04 -4.46
CA LEU A 237 15.18 2.18 -5.58
C LEU A 237 15.10 0.70 -5.16
N PHE A 238 16.08 0.18 -4.41
CA PHE A 238 16.03 -1.18 -3.88
C PHE A 238 14.82 -1.41 -2.97
N ILE A 239 14.42 -0.40 -2.20
CA ILE A 239 13.20 -0.47 -1.38
C ILE A 239 11.95 -0.58 -2.28
N GLN A 240 11.86 0.22 -3.37
CA GLN A 240 10.75 0.13 -4.33
C GLN A 240 10.68 -1.26 -5.00
N GLU A 241 11.83 -1.83 -5.33
CA GLU A 241 11.96 -3.18 -5.88
C GLU A 241 11.72 -4.28 -4.83
N LYS A 242 11.46 -3.94 -3.56
CA LYS A 242 11.41 -4.87 -2.40
C LYS A 242 12.68 -5.71 -2.22
N ASN A 243 13.80 -5.24 -2.75
CA ASN A 243 15.12 -5.86 -2.56
C ASN A 243 15.78 -5.33 -1.28
N PHE A 244 15.19 -5.73 -0.13
CA PHE A 244 15.63 -5.25 1.18
C PHE A 244 17.06 -5.65 1.51
N THR A 245 17.52 -6.81 1.01
CA THR A 245 18.92 -7.26 1.22
C THR A 245 19.93 -6.30 0.60
N ALA A 246 19.70 -5.88 -0.65
CA ALA A 246 20.58 -4.91 -1.29
C ALA A 246 20.48 -3.52 -0.62
N ALA A 247 19.26 -3.10 -0.25
CA ALA A 247 19.03 -1.83 0.44
C ALA A 247 19.79 -1.77 1.77
N THR A 248 19.65 -2.79 2.62
CA THR A 248 20.31 -2.88 3.94
C THR A 248 21.82 -2.85 3.81
N ARG A 249 22.37 -3.64 2.89
CA ARG A 249 23.81 -3.68 2.64
C ARG A 249 24.36 -2.32 2.22
N GLN A 250 23.67 -1.62 1.30
CA GLN A 250 24.10 -0.31 0.83
C GLN A 250 23.95 0.76 1.92
N ALA A 251 22.85 0.73 2.70
CA ALA A 251 22.63 1.67 3.79
C ALA A 251 23.70 1.55 4.88
N ILE A 252 24.03 0.34 5.31
CA ILE A 252 25.10 0.07 6.28
C ILE A 252 26.47 0.49 5.72
N SER A 253 26.74 0.20 4.44
CA SER A 253 28.00 0.61 3.79
C SER A 253 28.12 2.14 3.72
N LEU A 254 27.00 2.84 3.45
CA LEU A 254 26.97 4.29 3.43
C LEU A 254 27.24 4.86 4.81
N ASP A 255 26.57 4.33 5.82
CA ASP A 255 26.73 4.80 7.20
C ASP A 255 28.16 4.59 7.74
N LYS A 256 28.79 3.46 7.43
CA LYS A 256 30.21 3.22 7.78
C LYS A 256 31.18 4.27 7.22
N ARG A 257 30.79 4.95 6.12
CA ARG A 257 31.59 6.03 5.51
C ARG A 257 31.25 7.41 6.07
N THR A 258 29.96 7.63 6.42
CA THR A 258 29.44 8.97 6.72
C THR A 258 29.11 9.17 8.20
N GLY A 259 28.71 8.11 8.90
CA GLY A 259 28.28 8.13 10.29
C GLY A 259 26.95 8.84 10.58
N VAL A 260 26.13 9.10 9.54
CA VAL A 260 24.91 9.94 9.65
C VAL A 260 23.64 9.28 9.11
N GLU A 261 23.66 7.97 8.85
CA GLU A 261 22.53 7.27 8.23
C GLU A 261 21.65 6.49 9.25
N ASP A 262 21.84 6.66 10.55
CA ASP A 262 21.11 5.90 11.57
C ASP A 262 19.59 5.98 11.39
N GLY A 263 19.05 7.17 11.18
CA GLY A 263 17.62 7.36 10.95
C GLY A 263 17.13 6.67 9.66
N ASN A 264 17.92 6.71 8.60
CA ASN A 264 17.58 6.04 7.33
C ASN A 264 17.63 4.52 7.47
N ILE A 265 18.61 3.97 8.21
CA ILE A 265 18.71 2.54 8.49
C ILE A 265 17.56 2.09 9.38
N PHE A 266 17.20 2.85 10.40
CA PHE A 266 16.04 2.56 11.24
C PHE A 266 14.73 2.59 10.45
N GLY A 267 14.55 3.59 9.58
CA GLY A 267 13.40 3.66 8.66
C GLY A 267 13.34 2.46 7.70
N LEU A 268 14.47 2.06 7.11
CA LEU A 268 14.57 0.88 6.26
C LEU A 268 14.22 -0.41 7.02
N ALA A 269 14.69 -0.55 8.26
CA ALA A 269 14.35 -1.69 9.11
C ALA A 269 12.83 -1.77 9.34
N ASN A 270 12.18 -0.65 9.65
CA ASN A 270 10.71 -0.58 9.81
C ASN A 270 9.97 -0.97 8.52
N VAL A 271 10.41 -0.47 7.37
CA VAL A 271 9.80 -0.82 6.06
C VAL A 271 9.99 -2.31 5.76
N SER A 272 11.17 -2.87 6.04
CA SER A 272 11.43 -4.31 5.90
C SER A 272 10.50 -5.14 6.80
N ALA A 273 10.32 -4.71 8.06
CA ALA A 273 9.42 -5.32 9.02
C ALA A 273 7.96 -5.32 8.53
N THR A 274 7.46 -4.17 8.07
CA THR A 274 6.10 -4.04 7.53
C THR A 274 5.86 -4.95 6.32
N ASN A 275 6.92 -5.22 5.53
CA ASN A 275 6.87 -6.18 4.42
C ASN A 275 7.17 -7.62 4.85
N LYS A 276 7.16 -7.92 6.14
CA LYS A 276 7.46 -9.24 6.72
C LYS A 276 8.84 -9.81 6.34
N ASN A 277 9.76 -8.94 5.94
CA ASN A 277 11.15 -9.32 5.70
C ASN A 277 11.93 -9.19 7.01
N TYR A 278 11.61 -10.09 7.95
CA TYR A 278 12.12 -10.04 9.33
C TYR A 278 13.63 -10.14 9.44
N ASP A 279 14.26 -10.97 8.60
CA ASP A 279 15.71 -11.17 8.66
C ASP A 279 16.49 -9.90 8.31
N GLU A 280 16.06 -9.17 7.30
CA GLU A 280 16.71 -7.90 6.92
C GLU A 280 16.38 -6.78 7.91
N ALA A 281 15.16 -6.75 8.45
CA ALA A 281 14.82 -5.82 9.54
C ALA A 281 15.73 -6.05 10.76
N VAL A 282 15.89 -7.30 11.19
CA VAL A 282 16.78 -7.68 12.31
C VAL A 282 18.22 -7.28 12.02
N LYS A 283 18.77 -7.55 10.82
CA LYS A 283 20.13 -7.13 10.46
C LYS A 283 20.34 -5.63 10.57
N ALA A 284 19.37 -4.84 10.14
CA ALA A 284 19.44 -3.38 10.22
C ALA A 284 19.38 -2.90 11.69
N TYR A 285 18.48 -3.48 12.50
CA TYR A 285 18.45 -3.19 13.95
C TYR A 285 19.73 -3.63 14.66
N ASP A 286 20.25 -4.82 14.38
CA ASP A 286 21.51 -5.32 14.96
C ASP A 286 22.69 -4.40 14.66
N TYR A 287 22.73 -3.84 13.44
CA TYR A 287 23.75 -2.85 13.09
C TYR A 287 23.66 -1.60 13.97
N LEU A 288 22.46 -1.06 14.18
CA LEU A 288 22.24 0.12 15.03
C LEU A 288 22.56 -0.17 16.50
N ILE A 289 22.17 -1.35 17.01
CA ILE A 289 22.49 -1.81 18.37
C ILE A 289 24.00 -1.97 18.56
N GLY A 290 24.69 -2.46 17.52
CA GLY A 290 26.14 -2.65 17.52
C GLY A 290 26.95 -1.34 17.66
N LYS A 291 26.33 -0.17 17.44
CA LYS A 291 26.95 1.13 17.70
C LYS A 291 27.10 1.48 19.19
N GLY A 292 26.43 0.71 20.05
CA GLY A 292 26.57 0.81 21.52
C GLY A 292 25.41 1.55 22.20
N THR A 293 25.36 1.41 23.52
CA THR A 293 24.24 1.86 24.37
C THR A 293 23.98 3.36 24.38
N LYS A 294 24.95 4.17 23.94
CA LYS A 294 24.83 5.64 23.84
C LYS A 294 24.33 6.11 22.47
N ALA A 295 24.20 5.22 21.49
CA ALA A 295 23.69 5.58 20.17
C ALA A 295 22.21 5.92 20.25
N GLU A 296 21.80 6.94 19.48
CA GLU A 296 20.44 7.50 19.48
C GLU A 296 19.36 6.42 19.30
N PHE A 297 19.57 5.48 18.37
CA PHE A 297 18.58 4.45 18.06
C PHE A 297 18.76 3.14 18.84
N TYR A 298 19.70 3.06 19.80
CA TYR A 298 19.98 1.81 20.52
C TYR A 298 18.74 1.20 21.19
N GLN A 299 18.02 2.02 21.97
CA GLN A 299 16.83 1.54 22.70
C GLN A 299 15.70 1.16 21.76
N LEU A 300 15.40 2.02 20.78
CA LEU A 300 14.33 1.77 19.80
C LEU A 300 14.63 0.55 18.94
N ALA A 301 15.87 0.41 18.45
CA ALA A 301 16.27 -0.73 17.66
C ALA A 301 16.23 -2.03 18.47
N SER A 302 16.64 -2.01 19.75
CA SER A 302 16.57 -3.18 20.64
C SER A 302 15.12 -3.63 20.88
N LEU A 303 14.22 -2.68 21.09
CA LEU A 303 12.78 -2.93 21.27
C LEU A 303 12.18 -3.54 19.99
N GLN A 304 12.41 -2.90 18.84
CA GLN A 304 11.87 -3.34 17.56
C GLN A 304 12.45 -4.70 17.13
N ARG A 305 13.74 -4.95 17.36
CA ARG A 305 14.35 -6.25 17.08
C ARG A 305 13.66 -7.37 17.85
N MET A 306 13.40 -7.17 19.16
CA MET A 306 12.71 -8.16 19.97
C MET A 306 11.29 -8.42 19.46
N GLN A 307 10.61 -7.34 19.04
CA GLN A 307 9.31 -7.45 18.39
C GLN A 307 9.38 -8.30 17.11
N MET A 308 10.41 -8.11 16.27
CA MET A 308 10.59 -8.88 15.03
C MET A 308 10.84 -10.38 15.31
N TYR A 309 11.60 -10.72 16.33
CA TYR A 309 11.77 -12.12 16.73
C TYR A 309 10.43 -12.76 17.10
N TYR A 310 9.63 -12.05 17.86
CA TYR A 310 8.31 -12.51 18.24
C TYR A 310 7.36 -12.65 17.03
N GLU A 311 7.26 -11.63 16.18
CA GLU A 311 6.37 -11.63 15.01
C GLU A 311 6.77 -12.71 14.00
N ARG A 312 8.06 -12.92 13.75
CA ARG A 312 8.56 -14.01 12.92
C ARG A 312 8.16 -15.38 13.47
N PHE A 313 8.24 -15.54 14.79
CA PHE A 313 7.83 -16.77 15.46
C PHE A 313 6.33 -17.03 15.31
N VAL A 314 5.49 -16.03 15.57
CA VAL A 314 4.03 -16.14 15.44
C VAL A 314 3.62 -16.38 13.99
N ASP A 315 4.20 -15.66 13.04
CA ASP A 315 3.90 -15.80 11.61
C ASP A 315 4.32 -17.18 11.02
N SER A 316 5.19 -17.92 11.70
CA SER A 316 5.51 -19.30 11.32
C SER A 316 4.28 -20.22 11.37
N GLY A 317 3.31 -19.88 12.21
CA GLY A 317 2.07 -20.65 12.43
C GLY A 317 2.27 -21.99 13.12
N ILE A 318 3.52 -22.34 13.49
CA ILE A 318 3.87 -23.61 14.10
C ILE A 318 4.14 -23.39 15.60
N GLN A 319 3.55 -24.21 16.44
CA GLN A 319 3.83 -24.23 17.87
C GLN A 319 5.10 -25.05 18.15
N ASP A 320 6.23 -24.39 18.22
CA ASP A 320 7.52 -24.98 18.60
C ASP A 320 7.88 -24.54 20.01
N LEU A 321 7.73 -25.46 20.98
CA LEU A 321 8.00 -25.20 22.39
C LEU A 321 9.49 -24.85 22.64
N ALA A 322 10.41 -25.44 21.89
CA ALA A 322 11.84 -25.16 22.05
C ALA A 322 12.16 -23.73 21.57
N GLN A 323 11.63 -23.34 20.43
CA GLN A 323 11.77 -21.97 19.91
C GLN A 323 11.08 -20.95 20.83
N ALA A 324 9.90 -21.26 21.36
CA ALA A 324 9.22 -20.42 22.33
C ALA A 324 10.05 -20.22 23.61
N GLY A 325 10.75 -21.27 24.08
CA GLY A 325 11.69 -21.17 25.20
C GLY A 325 12.87 -20.25 24.91
N ILE A 326 13.48 -20.37 23.72
CA ILE A 326 14.57 -19.48 23.29
C ILE A 326 14.06 -18.03 23.25
N LEU A 327 12.87 -17.81 22.72
CA LEU A 327 12.28 -16.49 22.63
C LEU A 327 11.99 -15.88 24.01
N LYS A 328 11.55 -16.70 24.99
CA LYS A 328 11.40 -16.29 26.40
C LYS A 328 12.72 -15.73 26.95
N GLU A 329 13.83 -16.43 26.75
CA GLU A 329 15.13 -15.98 27.21
C GLU A 329 15.58 -14.67 26.54
N GLN A 330 15.29 -14.51 25.25
CA GLN A 330 15.55 -13.26 24.52
C GLN A 330 14.73 -12.08 25.06
N PHE A 331 13.47 -12.29 25.46
CA PHE A 331 12.66 -11.28 26.14
C PHE A 331 13.28 -10.89 27.47
N LEU A 332 13.63 -11.87 28.34
CA LEU A 332 14.24 -11.63 29.64
C LEU A 332 15.57 -10.86 29.51
N GLN A 333 16.40 -11.25 28.56
CA GLN A 333 17.64 -10.54 28.26
C GLN A 333 17.37 -9.09 27.79
N THR A 334 16.38 -8.89 26.94
CA THR A 334 15.99 -7.55 26.48
C THR A 334 15.49 -6.68 27.63
N PHE A 335 14.67 -7.22 28.53
CA PHE A 335 14.22 -6.52 29.72
C PHE A 335 15.35 -6.23 30.72
N SER A 336 16.36 -7.10 30.83
CA SER A 336 17.53 -6.83 31.65
C SER A 336 18.37 -5.65 31.15
N ILE A 337 18.37 -5.42 29.84
CA ILE A 337 19.13 -4.33 29.19
C ILE A 337 18.34 -3.02 29.18
N LEU A 338 17.08 -3.07 28.78
CA LEU A 338 16.23 -1.87 28.60
C LEU A 338 15.50 -1.45 29.86
N GLY A 339 15.37 -2.35 30.83
CA GLY A 339 14.48 -2.19 31.97
C GLY A 339 13.01 -2.48 31.60
N ILE A 340 12.19 -2.61 32.63
CA ILE A 340 10.73 -2.70 32.50
C ILE A 340 10.16 -1.32 32.82
N SER A 341 9.56 -0.68 31.83
CA SER A 341 9.04 0.69 31.90
C SER A 341 7.82 0.86 30.99
N ALA A 342 7.24 2.06 30.99
CA ALA A 342 6.13 2.38 30.07
C ALA A 342 6.54 2.21 28.60
N GLU A 343 7.78 2.52 28.24
CA GLU A 343 8.32 2.41 26.88
C GLU A 343 8.42 0.94 26.42
N THR A 344 8.74 0.02 27.34
CA THR A 344 8.84 -1.40 27.06
C THR A 344 7.51 -2.17 27.25
N SER A 345 6.45 -1.49 27.67
CA SER A 345 5.11 -2.11 27.87
C SER A 345 4.57 -2.87 26.64
N PRO A 346 4.82 -2.48 25.36
CA PRO A 346 4.42 -3.29 24.23
C PRO A 346 5.09 -4.67 24.17
N LEU A 347 6.33 -4.78 24.67
CA LEU A 347 7.00 -6.07 24.79
C LEU A 347 6.42 -6.93 25.92
N LEU A 348 5.92 -6.31 27.02
CA LEU A 348 5.23 -7.07 28.07
C LEU A 348 3.97 -7.75 27.56
N ILE A 349 3.22 -7.09 26.68
CA ILE A 349 2.04 -7.68 26.03
C ILE A 349 2.43 -8.93 25.24
N LYS A 350 3.46 -8.81 24.37
CA LYS A 350 3.96 -9.93 23.55
C LYS A 350 4.56 -11.06 24.40
N TYR A 351 5.25 -10.69 25.48
CA TYR A 351 5.81 -11.65 26.42
C TYR A 351 4.71 -12.39 27.20
N GLY A 352 3.67 -11.67 27.67
CA GLY A 352 2.49 -12.28 28.31
C GLY A 352 1.79 -13.25 27.37
N HIS A 353 1.64 -12.87 26.08
CA HIS A 353 1.10 -13.75 25.06
C HIS A 353 1.94 -15.02 24.86
N LEU A 354 3.27 -14.86 24.74
CA LEU A 354 4.19 -15.99 24.61
C LEU A 354 4.07 -16.96 25.81
N LEU A 355 4.05 -16.41 27.03
CA LEU A 355 3.93 -17.20 28.25
C LEU A 355 2.65 -18.02 28.30
N ALA A 356 1.51 -17.39 28.01
CA ALA A 356 0.21 -18.06 28.09
C ALA A 356 -0.01 -19.03 26.92
N PHE A 357 0.14 -18.57 25.68
CA PHE A 357 -0.35 -19.30 24.51
C PHE A 357 0.66 -20.25 23.88
N TYR A 358 1.97 -20.10 24.17
CA TYR A 358 3.01 -20.95 23.60
C TYR A 358 3.76 -21.77 24.65
N LEU A 359 3.86 -21.25 25.89
CA LEU A 359 4.59 -21.93 26.97
C LEU A 359 3.67 -22.55 28.03
N ASP A 360 2.36 -22.37 27.91
CA ASP A 360 1.35 -22.85 28.88
C ASP A 360 1.65 -22.39 30.32
N GLN A 361 2.02 -21.11 30.47
CA GLN A 361 2.36 -20.46 31.73
C GLN A 361 1.41 -19.27 32.02
N PRO A 362 0.07 -19.48 32.08
CA PRO A 362 -0.88 -18.38 32.23
C PRO A 362 -0.74 -17.63 33.55
N ALA A 363 -0.36 -18.29 34.64
CA ALA A 363 -0.16 -17.63 35.94
C ALA A 363 0.99 -16.60 35.90
N GLU A 364 2.11 -16.93 35.23
CA GLU A 364 3.23 -16.02 35.03
C GLU A 364 2.83 -14.86 34.08
N ALA A 365 2.05 -15.15 33.04
CA ALA A 365 1.52 -14.15 32.13
C ALA A 365 0.61 -13.13 32.84
N ILE A 366 -0.36 -13.62 33.65
CA ILE A 366 -1.26 -12.78 34.44
C ILE A 366 -0.47 -11.85 35.36
N LYS A 367 0.52 -12.42 36.08
CA LYS A 367 1.39 -11.63 36.96
C LYS A 367 2.14 -10.54 36.18
N THR A 368 2.81 -10.93 35.09
CA THR A 368 3.57 -10.00 34.25
C THR A 368 2.75 -8.84 33.73
N LEU A 369 1.54 -9.14 33.20
CA LEU A 369 0.65 -8.14 32.66
C LEU A 369 0.05 -7.24 33.76
N THR A 370 -0.27 -7.82 34.91
CA THR A 370 -0.79 -7.06 36.08
C THR A 370 0.28 -6.13 36.67
N ASP A 371 1.52 -6.59 36.81
CA ASP A 371 2.64 -5.76 37.22
C ASP A 371 2.86 -4.61 36.23
N GLY A 372 2.68 -4.87 34.93
CA GLY A 372 2.73 -3.88 33.87
C GLY A 372 1.73 -2.74 34.02
N LEU A 373 0.56 -2.98 34.61
CA LEU A 373 -0.47 -1.94 34.83
C LEU A 373 -0.06 -0.86 35.85
N THR A 374 0.95 -1.14 36.67
CA THR A 374 1.41 -0.26 37.75
C THR A 374 2.66 0.54 37.41
N LEU A 375 3.15 0.42 36.17
CA LEU A 375 4.37 1.10 35.71
C LEU A 375 4.24 2.62 35.78
N LYS A 376 5.28 3.28 36.28
CA LYS A 376 5.32 4.74 36.34
C LYS A 376 5.32 5.33 34.93
N GLY A 377 4.46 6.31 34.69
CA GLY A 377 4.38 7.02 33.41
C GLY A 377 3.61 6.28 32.31
N ILE A 378 2.98 5.12 32.63
CA ILE A 378 2.16 4.39 31.68
C ILE A 378 0.91 5.19 31.29
N THR A 379 0.62 5.24 30.01
CA THR A 379 -0.53 5.99 29.46
C THR A 379 -1.83 5.18 29.57
N PRO A 380 -3.01 5.84 29.56
CA PRO A 380 -4.30 5.14 29.55
C PRO A 380 -4.47 4.15 28.39
N LEU A 381 -3.90 4.45 27.22
CA LEU A 381 -3.94 3.57 26.06
C LEU A 381 -3.08 2.31 26.27
N GLN A 382 -1.89 2.46 26.84
CA GLN A 382 -1.03 1.31 27.19
C GLN A 382 -1.67 0.44 28.29
N ILE A 383 -2.29 1.04 29.30
CA ILE A 383 -3.08 0.30 30.33
C ILE A 383 -4.18 -0.50 29.64
N SER A 384 -4.90 0.10 28.71
CA SER A 384 -5.98 -0.57 27.98
C SER A 384 -5.47 -1.72 27.11
N ALA A 385 -4.31 -1.57 26.44
CA ALA A 385 -3.69 -2.61 25.65
C ALA A 385 -3.23 -3.79 26.54
N LEU A 386 -2.60 -3.52 27.68
CA LEU A 386 -2.23 -4.55 28.67
C LEU A 386 -3.46 -5.28 29.21
N LYS A 387 -4.55 -4.56 29.53
CA LYS A 387 -5.81 -5.17 29.98
C LYS A 387 -6.47 -6.01 28.89
N ALA A 388 -6.39 -5.62 27.63
CA ALA A 388 -6.92 -6.39 26.53
C ALA A 388 -6.22 -7.76 26.44
N GLU A 389 -4.89 -7.78 26.48
CA GLU A 389 -4.12 -9.03 26.51
C GLU A 389 -4.37 -9.83 27.79
N LEU A 390 -4.42 -9.18 28.95
CA LEU A 390 -4.74 -9.83 30.22
C LEU A 390 -6.11 -10.53 30.16
N SER A 391 -7.09 -9.93 29.49
CA SER A 391 -8.39 -10.56 29.28
C SER A 391 -8.30 -11.80 28.41
N ASP A 392 -7.48 -11.76 27.31
CA ASP A 392 -7.24 -12.93 26.47
C ASP A 392 -6.58 -14.06 27.27
N VAL A 393 -5.63 -13.72 28.17
CA VAL A 393 -4.99 -14.69 29.08
C VAL A 393 -5.99 -15.26 30.09
N TYR A 394 -6.94 -14.47 30.61
CA TYR A 394 -8.01 -15.00 31.47
C TYR A 394 -8.94 -15.96 30.71
N VAL A 395 -9.24 -15.70 29.44
CA VAL A 395 -9.97 -16.68 28.62
C VAL A 395 -9.15 -17.97 28.47
N TYR A 396 -7.85 -17.84 28.27
CA TYR A 396 -6.95 -19.00 28.16
C TYR A 396 -6.88 -19.81 29.46
N SER A 397 -6.72 -19.17 30.63
CA SER A 397 -6.63 -19.84 31.93
C SER A 397 -7.95 -20.46 32.38
N GLY A 398 -9.07 -19.96 31.89
CA GLY A 398 -10.42 -20.41 32.27
C GLY A 398 -11.18 -19.45 33.16
N ASP A 399 -10.61 -18.34 33.53
CA ASP A 399 -11.18 -17.31 34.38
C ASP A 399 -12.11 -16.40 33.57
N LEU A 400 -13.17 -17.00 32.96
CA LEU A 400 -14.02 -16.36 31.96
C LEU A 400 -14.71 -15.09 32.49
N TRP A 401 -15.06 -15.07 33.78
CA TRP A 401 -15.69 -13.90 34.37
C TRP A 401 -14.73 -12.73 34.56
N GLU A 402 -13.48 -13.01 34.95
CA GLU A 402 -12.43 -12.00 35.01
C GLU A 402 -12.16 -11.42 33.63
N ALA A 403 -12.17 -12.25 32.57
CA ALA A 403 -12.08 -11.79 31.19
C ALA A 403 -13.24 -10.85 30.82
N VAL A 404 -14.50 -11.20 31.15
CA VAL A 404 -15.67 -10.35 30.89
C VAL A 404 -15.53 -8.98 31.55
N ILE A 405 -15.10 -8.96 32.83
CA ILE A 405 -14.92 -7.73 33.61
C ILE A 405 -13.83 -6.88 32.99
N THR A 406 -12.68 -7.46 32.70
CA THR A 406 -11.50 -6.74 32.21
C THR A 406 -11.73 -6.21 30.77
N TYR A 407 -12.34 -6.99 29.88
CA TYR A 407 -12.79 -6.49 28.56
C TYR A 407 -13.75 -5.30 28.70
N SER A 408 -14.70 -5.37 29.65
CA SER A 408 -15.67 -4.29 29.88
C SER A 408 -14.98 -3.01 30.31
N GLN A 409 -13.94 -3.09 31.16
CA GLN A 409 -13.14 -1.95 31.56
C GLN A 409 -12.39 -1.32 30.37
N VAL A 410 -11.85 -2.13 29.48
CA VAL A 410 -11.18 -1.62 28.25
C VAL A 410 -12.18 -0.90 27.35
N ILE A 411 -13.35 -1.49 27.13
CA ILE A 411 -14.40 -0.89 26.28
C ILE A 411 -14.84 0.47 26.86
N GLU A 412 -15.07 0.53 28.17
CA GLU A 412 -15.52 1.77 28.84
C GLU A 412 -14.47 2.88 28.76
N SER A 413 -13.18 2.53 28.87
CA SER A 413 -12.08 3.48 28.81
C SER A 413 -11.75 3.96 27.39
N ASN A 414 -12.28 3.29 26.33
CA ASN A 414 -11.88 3.51 24.93
C ASN A 414 -13.06 3.64 23.97
N LYS A 415 -14.12 4.32 24.34
CA LYS A 415 -15.43 4.33 23.63
C LYS A 415 -15.40 4.59 22.13
N SER A 416 -14.32 5.19 21.59
CA SER A 416 -14.26 5.72 20.21
C SER A 416 -12.99 5.33 19.44
N ASN A 417 -12.26 4.28 19.82
CA ASN A 417 -11.04 3.88 19.11
C ASN A 417 -11.08 2.41 18.67
N LEU A 418 -10.18 2.05 17.73
CA LEU A 418 -10.08 0.70 17.16
C LEU A 418 -9.83 -0.39 18.20
N LEU A 419 -9.15 -0.08 19.32
CA LEU A 419 -8.93 -1.04 20.40
C LEU A 419 -10.26 -1.44 21.05
N ALA A 420 -11.16 -0.46 21.28
CA ALA A 420 -12.47 -0.78 21.85
C ALA A 420 -13.30 -1.71 20.94
N ASP A 421 -13.22 -1.52 19.62
CA ASP A 421 -13.97 -2.33 18.67
C ASP A 421 -13.43 -3.76 18.60
N ASP A 422 -12.09 -3.94 18.59
CA ASP A 422 -11.46 -5.26 18.71
C ASP A 422 -11.89 -5.97 20.00
N VAL A 423 -11.83 -5.27 21.13
CA VAL A 423 -12.21 -5.84 22.43
C VAL A 423 -13.71 -6.12 22.54
N LYS A 424 -14.58 -5.31 21.90
CA LYS A 424 -16.03 -5.63 21.79
C LYS A 424 -16.24 -6.94 21.03
N PHE A 425 -15.51 -7.13 19.92
CA PHE A 425 -15.57 -8.38 19.16
C PHE A 425 -15.11 -9.57 20.02
N LYS A 426 -13.96 -9.47 20.70
CA LYS A 426 -13.43 -10.51 21.60
C LYS A 426 -14.41 -10.83 22.72
N LYS A 427 -15.04 -9.82 23.31
CA LYS A 427 -16.06 -10.01 24.34
C LYS A 427 -17.32 -10.70 23.81
N ALA A 428 -17.78 -10.34 22.60
CA ALA A 428 -18.90 -11.02 21.96
C ALA A 428 -18.56 -12.49 21.66
N LYS A 429 -17.34 -12.76 21.17
CA LYS A 429 -16.80 -14.11 20.94
C LYS A 429 -16.70 -14.91 22.25
N LEU A 430 -16.33 -14.27 23.36
CA LEU A 430 -16.38 -14.92 24.69
C LEU A 430 -17.81 -15.31 25.06
N GLY A 431 -18.82 -14.45 24.78
CA GLY A 431 -20.23 -14.77 24.96
C GLY A 431 -20.66 -16.00 24.15
N TYR A 432 -20.19 -16.12 22.90
CA TYR A 432 -20.37 -17.31 22.07
C TYR A 432 -19.75 -18.55 22.74
N TYR A 433 -18.51 -18.48 23.21
CA TYR A 433 -17.84 -19.57 23.92
C TYR A 433 -18.59 -20.05 25.18
N MET A 434 -19.25 -19.10 25.86
CA MET A 434 -20.06 -19.37 27.05
C MET A 434 -21.48 -19.91 26.74
N GLY A 435 -21.83 -20.04 25.45
CA GLY A 435 -23.18 -20.48 25.01
C GLY A 435 -24.26 -19.39 25.04
N ASN A 436 -23.88 -18.13 25.27
CA ASN A 436 -24.82 -16.99 25.30
C ASN A 436 -25.07 -16.46 23.87
N PHE A 437 -25.55 -17.32 22.97
CA PHE A 437 -25.61 -17.08 21.52
C PHE A 437 -26.44 -15.86 21.12
N THR A 438 -27.63 -15.71 21.72
CA THR A 438 -28.51 -14.56 21.43
C THR A 438 -27.84 -13.24 21.80
N TRP A 439 -27.17 -13.19 22.95
CA TRP A 439 -26.46 -12.00 23.38
C TRP A 439 -25.22 -11.75 22.48
N ALA A 440 -24.45 -12.79 22.22
CA ALA A 440 -23.27 -12.68 21.36
C ALA A 440 -23.64 -12.15 19.96
N LYS A 441 -24.67 -12.73 19.33
CA LYS A 441 -25.18 -12.28 18.02
C LYS A 441 -25.60 -10.81 18.05
N ALA A 442 -26.34 -10.38 19.08
CA ALA A 442 -26.77 -8.99 19.20
C ALA A 442 -25.56 -8.01 19.28
N GLN A 443 -24.51 -8.39 20.01
CA GLN A 443 -23.27 -7.58 20.06
C GLN A 443 -22.54 -7.55 18.72
N LEU A 444 -22.45 -8.67 18.03
CA LEU A 444 -21.84 -8.78 16.71
C LEU A 444 -22.61 -7.98 15.64
N ASP A 445 -23.94 -8.04 15.67
CA ASP A 445 -24.80 -7.26 14.77
C ASP A 445 -24.61 -5.74 14.97
N ALA A 446 -24.42 -5.29 16.21
CA ALA A 446 -24.10 -3.89 16.48
C ALA A 446 -22.72 -3.46 15.94
N LEU A 447 -21.73 -4.35 15.94
CA LEU A 447 -20.39 -4.08 15.43
C LEU A 447 -20.35 -3.93 13.91
N LYS A 448 -21.17 -4.66 13.15
CA LYS A 448 -21.21 -4.57 11.67
C LYS A 448 -21.42 -3.14 11.16
N ALA A 449 -22.16 -2.32 11.90
CA ALA A 449 -22.56 -0.98 11.45
C ALA A 449 -21.60 0.14 11.91
N SER A 450 -20.68 -0.13 12.84
CA SER A 450 -20.01 0.92 13.61
C SER A 450 -18.48 0.86 13.63
N THR A 451 -17.84 -0.09 12.93
CA THR A 451 -16.41 -0.36 13.07
C THR A 451 -15.65 -0.42 11.73
N SER A 452 -14.34 -0.72 11.80
CA SER A 452 -13.50 -0.93 10.61
C SER A 452 -14.00 -2.13 9.78
N LYS A 453 -13.74 -2.10 8.46
CA LYS A 453 -14.17 -3.18 7.55
C LYS A 453 -13.72 -4.56 7.99
N LEU A 454 -12.52 -4.69 8.56
CA LEU A 454 -11.98 -5.98 9.00
C LEU A 454 -12.79 -6.55 10.16
N ILE A 455 -12.92 -5.80 11.26
CA ILE A 455 -13.71 -6.23 12.44
C ILE A 455 -15.19 -6.43 12.07
N ALA A 456 -15.74 -5.61 11.17
CA ALA A 456 -17.10 -5.75 10.69
C ALA A 456 -17.31 -7.08 9.94
N ASN A 457 -16.35 -7.49 9.12
CA ASN A 457 -16.41 -8.79 8.42
C ASN A 457 -16.35 -9.95 9.39
N ASP A 458 -15.40 -9.96 10.33
CA ASP A 458 -15.28 -11.01 11.34
C ASP A 458 -16.56 -11.10 12.22
N ALA A 459 -17.13 -9.95 12.58
CA ALA A 459 -18.38 -9.88 13.33
C ALA A 459 -19.57 -10.40 12.53
N MET A 460 -19.61 -10.10 11.23
CA MET A 460 -20.66 -10.59 10.33
C MET A 460 -20.57 -12.11 10.15
N GLU A 461 -19.37 -12.64 9.92
CA GLU A 461 -19.12 -14.07 9.77
C GLU A 461 -19.60 -14.86 11.00
N LEU A 462 -19.14 -14.45 12.19
CA LEU A 462 -19.55 -15.14 13.42
C LEU A 462 -21.05 -14.96 13.72
N ALA A 463 -21.65 -13.81 13.40
CA ALA A 463 -23.08 -13.58 13.61
C ALA A 463 -23.94 -14.45 12.67
N LEU A 464 -23.51 -14.62 11.40
CA LEU A 464 -24.17 -15.51 10.44
C LEU A 464 -24.02 -16.96 10.87
N PHE A 465 -22.80 -17.39 11.22
CA PHE A 465 -22.55 -18.73 11.74
C PHE A 465 -23.45 -19.08 12.94
N ILE A 466 -23.59 -18.16 13.91
CA ILE A 466 -24.51 -18.36 15.04
C ILE A 466 -25.94 -18.44 14.55
N ALA A 467 -26.40 -17.57 13.66
CA ALA A 467 -27.77 -17.53 13.17
C ALA A 467 -28.16 -18.82 12.46
N GLU A 468 -27.33 -19.27 11.53
CA GLU A 468 -27.58 -20.48 10.73
C GLU A 468 -27.68 -21.74 11.58
N ASN A 469 -26.84 -21.84 12.62
CA ASN A 469 -26.76 -23.03 13.46
C ASN A 469 -27.63 -22.96 14.73
N LEU A 470 -28.13 -21.78 15.11
CA LEU A 470 -29.07 -21.62 16.24
C LEU A 470 -30.52 -21.90 15.81
N GLU A 471 -30.88 -21.50 14.58
CA GLU A 471 -32.27 -21.69 14.08
C GLU A 471 -32.56 -23.13 13.67
N ALA A 472 -31.53 -23.88 13.26
CA ALA A 472 -31.69 -25.29 12.88
C ALA A 472 -31.97 -26.24 14.04
N ASP A 473 -31.65 -25.85 15.28
CA ASP A 473 -31.81 -26.67 16.47
C ASP A 473 -32.39 -25.87 17.64
N SER A 474 -33.64 -26.17 18.00
CA SER A 474 -34.33 -25.58 19.16
C SER A 474 -33.62 -25.82 20.50
N LEU A 475 -32.72 -26.82 20.57
CA LEU A 475 -31.96 -27.17 21.78
C LEU A 475 -30.55 -26.54 21.81
N SER A 476 -30.08 -25.96 20.72
CA SER A 476 -28.72 -25.36 20.56
C SER A 476 -27.55 -26.27 21.00
N ALA A 477 -27.81 -27.55 21.25
CA ALA A 477 -26.78 -28.46 21.76
C ALA A 477 -25.59 -28.69 20.80
N PRO A 478 -25.77 -28.89 19.48
CA PRO A 478 -24.65 -29.02 18.55
C PRO A 478 -23.79 -27.77 18.55
N LEU A 479 -24.40 -26.57 18.48
CA LEU A 479 -23.68 -25.29 18.49
C LEU A 479 -22.96 -25.08 19.84
N GLN A 480 -23.51 -25.50 20.98
CA GLN A 480 -22.83 -25.44 22.27
C GLN A 480 -21.57 -26.33 22.29
N MET A 481 -21.66 -27.56 21.73
CA MET A 481 -20.50 -28.44 21.62
C MET A 481 -19.43 -27.86 20.70
N PHE A 482 -19.84 -27.27 19.61
CA PHE A 482 -18.94 -26.63 18.67
C PHE A 482 -18.28 -25.39 19.29
N ALA A 483 -19.02 -24.50 19.95
CA ALA A 483 -18.50 -23.34 20.66
C ALA A 483 -17.51 -23.74 21.78
N ARG A 484 -17.77 -24.87 22.46
CA ARG A 484 -16.82 -25.45 23.42
C ARG A 484 -15.54 -25.94 22.74
N ALA A 485 -15.65 -26.56 21.56
CA ALA A 485 -14.47 -26.95 20.77
C ALA A 485 -13.64 -25.74 20.37
N ASP A 486 -14.28 -24.65 19.95
CA ASP A 486 -13.61 -23.38 19.61
C ASP A 486 -12.91 -22.76 20.84
N LEU A 487 -13.51 -22.84 22.04
CA LEU A 487 -12.84 -22.41 23.27
C LEU A 487 -11.62 -23.27 23.59
N HIS A 488 -11.73 -24.59 23.42
CA HIS A 488 -10.58 -25.49 23.58
C HIS A 488 -9.48 -25.21 22.55
N LEU A 489 -9.86 -24.92 21.32
CA LEU A 489 -8.91 -24.51 20.27
C LEU A 489 -8.20 -23.19 20.62
N PHE A 490 -8.95 -22.19 21.12
CA PHE A 490 -8.39 -20.94 21.61
C PHE A 490 -7.36 -21.17 22.74
N ARG A 491 -7.60 -22.15 23.60
CA ARG A 491 -6.69 -22.56 24.70
C ARG A 491 -5.60 -23.52 24.26
N ASN A 492 -5.43 -23.77 22.97
CA ASN A 492 -4.51 -24.77 22.43
C ASN A 492 -4.70 -26.20 22.98
N ASN A 493 -5.85 -26.48 23.59
CA ASN A 493 -6.21 -27.82 24.05
C ASN A 493 -6.78 -28.65 22.90
N TYR A 494 -5.93 -29.02 21.96
CA TYR A 494 -6.31 -29.73 20.74
C TYR A 494 -7.02 -31.08 20.99
N PRO A 495 -6.58 -31.91 21.98
CA PRO A 495 -7.29 -33.17 22.27
C PRO A 495 -8.74 -32.92 22.68
N ALA A 496 -9.01 -31.97 23.57
CA ALA A 496 -10.37 -31.65 24.02
C ALA A 496 -11.19 -31.00 22.89
N ALA A 497 -10.58 -30.16 22.06
CA ALA A 497 -11.24 -29.58 20.89
C ALA A 497 -11.69 -30.67 19.90
N LEU A 498 -10.78 -31.59 19.53
CA LEU A 498 -11.11 -32.72 18.64
C LEU A 498 -12.19 -33.62 19.24
N ALA A 499 -12.11 -33.96 20.53
CA ALA A 499 -13.14 -34.77 21.19
C ALA A 499 -14.54 -34.11 21.17
N SER A 500 -14.60 -32.78 21.34
CA SER A 500 -15.85 -32.02 21.24
C SER A 500 -16.40 -32.04 19.80
N LEU A 501 -15.54 -31.83 18.78
CA LEU A 501 -15.90 -31.89 17.35
C LEU A 501 -16.33 -33.30 16.93
N ASP A 502 -15.66 -34.35 17.41
CA ASP A 502 -16.03 -35.74 17.17
C ASP A 502 -17.42 -36.06 17.77
N SER A 503 -17.71 -35.47 18.92
CA SER A 503 -19.05 -35.62 19.56
C SER A 503 -20.14 -34.97 18.70
N VAL A 504 -19.89 -33.80 18.09
CA VAL A 504 -20.83 -33.18 17.12
C VAL A 504 -21.05 -34.12 15.95
N SER A 505 -19.97 -34.60 15.31
CA SER A 505 -20.06 -35.51 14.15
C SER A 505 -20.82 -36.80 14.47
N LYS A 506 -20.61 -37.34 15.67
CA LYS A 506 -21.23 -38.62 16.07
C LYS A 506 -22.71 -38.49 16.45
N LEU A 507 -23.07 -37.44 17.19
CA LEU A 507 -24.42 -37.27 17.70
C LEU A 507 -25.35 -36.52 16.73
N TYR A 508 -24.77 -35.72 15.83
CA TYR A 508 -25.49 -34.84 14.90
C TYR A 508 -24.95 -34.92 13.48
N SER A 509 -24.80 -36.13 12.95
CA SER A 509 -24.15 -36.45 11.67
C SER A 509 -24.77 -35.77 10.44
N PHE A 510 -26.02 -35.33 10.50
CA PHE A 510 -26.74 -34.65 9.41
C PHE A 510 -26.98 -33.16 9.69
N HIS A 511 -26.33 -32.60 10.71
CA HIS A 511 -26.44 -31.18 11.03
C HIS A 511 -25.64 -30.32 10.07
N SER A 512 -26.06 -29.06 9.88
CA SER A 512 -25.38 -28.06 9.05
C SER A 512 -23.90 -27.83 9.42
N LEU A 513 -23.51 -28.09 10.67
CA LEU A 513 -22.13 -27.98 11.17
C LEU A 513 -21.15 -29.03 10.61
N SER A 514 -21.54 -29.91 9.69
CA SER A 514 -20.69 -31.04 9.25
C SER A 514 -19.42 -30.57 8.54
N ASP A 515 -19.52 -29.59 7.66
CA ASP A 515 -18.38 -28.99 6.94
C ASP A 515 -17.57 -28.07 7.88
N ASP A 516 -18.22 -27.30 8.75
CA ASP A 516 -17.57 -26.51 9.80
C ASP A 516 -16.71 -27.39 10.73
N VAL A 517 -17.22 -28.55 11.13
CA VAL A 517 -16.45 -29.51 11.95
C VAL A 517 -15.22 -29.98 11.21
N ASN A 518 -15.34 -30.36 9.94
CA ASN A 518 -14.19 -30.80 9.15
C ASN A 518 -13.18 -29.66 8.95
N PHE A 519 -13.64 -28.46 8.69
CA PHE A 519 -12.80 -27.28 8.52
C PHE A 519 -12.05 -26.95 9.83
N ARG A 520 -12.76 -27.00 10.96
CA ARG A 520 -12.16 -26.75 12.28
C ARG A 520 -11.14 -27.83 12.68
N LYS A 521 -11.42 -29.10 12.38
CA LYS A 521 -10.45 -30.20 12.57
C LYS A 521 -9.21 -30.01 11.68
N ALA A 522 -9.39 -29.61 10.41
CA ALA A 522 -8.29 -29.31 9.51
C ALA A 522 -7.41 -28.17 10.06
N THR A 523 -8.02 -27.12 10.60
CA THR A 523 -7.30 -26.02 11.28
C THR A 523 -6.47 -26.52 12.46
N ILE A 524 -7.03 -27.44 13.28
CA ILE A 524 -6.30 -28.04 14.41
C ILE A 524 -5.10 -28.85 13.91
N PHE A 525 -5.28 -29.67 12.87
CA PHE A 525 -4.20 -30.47 12.31
C PHE A 525 -3.10 -29.61 11.68
N GLN A 526 -3.46 -28.51 11.01
CA GLN A 526 -2.46 -27.55 10.50
C GLN A 526 -1.62 -26.96 11.64
N LYS A 527 -2.25 -26.56 12.76
CA LYS A 527 -1.54 -26.04 13.95
C LYS A 527 -0.62 -27.07 14.60
N GLN A 528 -0.93 -28.35 14.45
CA GLN A 528 -0.07 -29.46 14.91
C GLN A 528 1.01 -29.88 13.89
N GLY A 529 1.08 -29.25 12.72
CA GLY A 529 1.97 -29.62 11.63
C GLY A 529 1.57 -30.90 10.88
N LYS A 530 0.36 -31.41 11.11
CA LYS A 530 -0.21 -32.62 10.48
C LYS A 530 -0.92 -32.23 9.17
N PHE A 531 -0.12 -31.88 8.19
CA PHE A 531 -0.64 -31.27 6.96
C PHE A 531 -1.36 -32.26 6.05
N GLU A 532 -0.99 -33.56 6.06
CA GLU A 532 -1.69 -34.60 5.28
C GLU A 532 -3.10 -34.83 5.83
N GLU A 533 -3.25 -34.93 7.14
CA GLU A 533 -4.55 -35.12 7.80
C GLU A 533 -5.44 -33.88 7.58
N ALA A 534 -4.86 -32.70 7.60
CA ALA A 534 -5.59 -31.47 7.30
C ALA A 534 -6.07 -31.46 5.83
N ALA A 535 -5.22 -31.86 4.88
CA ALA A 535 -5.56 -31.92 3.47
C ALA A 535 -6.73 -32.86 3.18
N VAL A 536 -6.75 -34.03 3.78
CA VAL A 536 -7.86 -35.01 3.63
C VAL A 536 -9.20 -34.41 4.02
N LEU A 537 -9.26 -33.65 5.11
CA LEU A 537 -10.49 -33.02 5.57
C LEU A 537 -10.94 -31.87 4.65
N LEU A 538 -9.99 -31.05 4.21
CA LEU A 538 -10.27 -29.96 3.26
C LEU A 538 -10.72 -30.50 1.89
N GLU A 539 -10.10 -31.59 1.40
CA GLU A 539 -10.56 -32.29 0.18
C GLU A 539 -12.00 -32.78 0.32
N SER A 540 -12.37 -33.31 1.50
CA SER A 540 -13.73 -33.76 1.77
C SER A 540 -14.74 -32.61 1.66
N ILE A 541 -14.41 -31.42 2.15
CA ILE A 541 -15.26 -30.23 2.02
C ILE A 541 -15.39 -29.84 0.53
N VAL A 542 -14.29 -29.69 -0.18
CA VAL A 542 -14.26 -29.28 -1.60
C VAL A 542 -15.02 -30.27 -2.49
N LYS A 543 -15.04 -31.57 -2.13
CA LYS A 543 -15.72 -32.61 -2.90
C LYS A 543 -17.21 -32.73 -2.58
N ASN A 544 -17.56 -32.66 -1.30
CA ASN A 544 -18.91 -33.03 -0.83
C ASN A 544 -19.78 -31.79 -0.53
N ASN A 545 -19.17 -30.64 -0.27
CA ASN A 545 -19.81 -29.42 0.19
C ASN A 545 -19.42 -28.20 -0.68
N SER A 546 -19.22 -28.41 -2.00
CA SER A 546 -18.70 -27.38 -2.92
C SER A 546 -19.62 -26.15 -3.10
N TRP A 547 -20.85 -26.21 -2.63
CA TRP A 547 -21.82 -25.12 -2.67
C TRP A 547 -21.97 -24.39 -1.33
N GLU A 548 -21.34 -24.89 -0.26
CA GLU A 548 -21.38 -24.29 1.07
C GLU A 548 -20.40 -23.12 1.19
N MET A 549 -20.61 -22.29 2.21
CA MET A 549 -19.87 -21.03 2.39
C MET A 549 -18.35 -21.25 2.55
N LEU A 550 -17.93 -22.36 3.17
CA LEU A 550 -16.51 -22.66 3.42
C LEU A 550 -15.79 -23.33 2.26
N ALA A 551 -16.44 -23.54 1.11
CA ALA A 551 -15.87 -24.31 0.02
C ALA A 551 -14.66 -23.62 -0.64
N ASP A 552 -14.72 -22.31 -0.84
CA ASP A 552 -13.62 -21.53 -1.40
C ASP A 552 -12.47 -21.35 -0.39
N ASP A 553 -12.77 -21.16 0.88
CA ASP A 553 -11.78 -21.17 1.97
C ASP A 553 -11.03 -22.50 2.03
N ALA A 554 -11.76 -23.62 2.01
CA ALA A 554 -11.18 -24.95 2.03
C ALA A 554 -10.32 -25.22 0.77
N LEU A 555 -10.78 -24.79 -0.39
CA LEU A 555 -10.06 -24.95 -1.65
C LEU A 555 -8.75 -24.16 -1.65
N PHE A 556 -8.78 -22.91 -1.18
CA PHE A 556 -7.59 -22.06 -1.11
C PHE A 556 -6.57 -22.60 -0.10
N GLN A 557 -7.03 -22.96 1.11
CA GLN A 557 -6.15 -23.52 2.13
C GLN A 557 -5.53 -24.85 1.67
N LEU A 558 -6.28 -25.71 1.00
CA LEU A 558 -5.76 -26.96 0.43
C LEU A 558 -4.66 -26.69 -0.60
N ALA A 559 -4.89 -25.74 -1.52
CA ALA A 559 -3.89 -25.36 -2.51
C ALA A 559 -2.61 -24.83 -1.85
N ALA A 560 -2.76 -23.97 -0.82
CA ALA A 560 -1.63 -23.42 -0.07
C ALA A 560 -0.83 -24.51 0.68
N ILE A 561 -1.51 -25.48 1.30
CA ILE A 561 -0.85 -26.63 1.95
C ILE A 561 -0.08 -27.47 0.93
N TYR A 562 -0.67 -27.76 -0.21
CA TYR A 562 -0.01 -28.52 -1.27
C TYR A 562 1.21 -27.79 -1.82
N GLU A 563 1.14 -26.46 -2.05
CA GLU A 563 2.27 -25.67 -2.52
C GLU A 563 3.40 -25.60 -1.48
N THR A 564 3.06 -25.24 -0.23
CA THR A 564 4.06 -24.75 0.73
C THR A 564 4.53 -25.81 1.73
N ARG A 565 3.74 -26.83 2.01
CA ARG A 565 3.99 -27.82 3.08
C ARG A 565 4.24 -29.23 2.54
N LEU A 566 3.45 -29.64 1.55
CA LEU A 566 3.53 -31.00 1.01
C LEU A 566 4.33 -31.10 -0.30
N ASN A 567 4.76 -29.96 -0.85
CA ASN A 567 5.50 -29.84 -2.11
C ASN A 567 4.80 -30.55 -3.29
N ARG A 568 3.46 -30.54 -3.29
CA ARG A 568 2.59 -31.08 -4.35
C ARG A 568 2.21 -29.96 -5.31
N LYS A 569 3.20 -29.39 -6.00
CA LYS A 569 3.04 -28.20 -6.86
C LYS A 569 2.04 -28.39 -8.02
N PRO A 570 2.03 -29.53 -8.75
CA PRO A 570 1.06 -29.75 -9.82
C PRO A 570 -0.39 -29.71 -9.31
N GLU A 571 -0.66 -30.40 -8.20
CA GLU A 571 -1.99 -30.45 -7.60
C GLU A 571 -2.40 -29.07 -7.06
N ALA A 572 -1.48 -28.34 -6.44
CA ALA A 572 -1.74 -26.97 -6.00
C ALA A 572 -2.12 -26.05 -7.16
N MET A 573 -1.46 -26.19 -8.32
CA MET A 573 -1.75 -25.41 -9.51
C MET A 573 -3.17 -25.67 -10.04
N GLU A 574 -3.61 -26.95 -10.05
CA GLU A 574 -4.98 -27.29 -10.46
C GLU A 574 -6.04 -26.75 -9.48
N LEU A 575 -5.75 -26.75 -8.17
CA LEU A 575 -6.66 -26.18 -7.18
C LEU A 575 -6.75 -24.65 -7.31
N TYR A 576 -5.63 -23.95 -7.52
CA TYR A 576 -5.67 -22.51 -7.82
C TYR A 576 -6.44 -22.20 -9.10
N LYS A 577 -6.28 -23.01 -10.15
CA LYS A 577 -7.05 -22.88 -11.39
C LYS A 577 -8.55 -23.06 -11.12
N LYS A 578 -8.92 -24.10 -10.34
CA LYS A 578 -10.29 -24.37 -9.94
C LYS A 578 -10.89 -23.20 -9.16
N MET A 579 -10.11 -22.54 -8.27
CA MET A 579 -10.53 -21.31 -7.60
C MET A 579 -10.93 -20.21 -8.59
N LEU A 580 -10.12 -20.00 -9.63
CA LEU A 580 -10.38 -18.97 -10.64
C LEU A 580 -11.61 -19.23 -11.51
N THR A 581 -11.97 -20.51 -11.72
CA THR A 581 -13.10 -20.91 -12.57
C THR A 581 -14.40 -21.06 -11.78
N ASP A 582 -14.36 -21.74 -10.63
CA ASP A 582 -15.55 -22.15 -9.89
C ASP A 582 -16.00 -21.11 -8.86
N TYR A 583 -15.05 -20.29 -8.35
CA TYR A 583 -15.31 -19.28 -7.32
C TYR A 583 -14.82 -17.87 -7.72
N PRO A 584 -15.26 -17.31 -8.87
CA PRO A 584 -14.76 -16.03 -9.39
C PRO A 584 -15.06 -14.82 -8.48
N GLY A 585 -16.00 -14.96 -7.54
CA GLY A 585 -16.36 -13.94 -6.55
C GLY A 585 -15.62 -14.07 -5.22
N SER A 586 -14.77 -15.09 -5.04
CA SER A 586 -14.03 -15.30 -3.79
C SER A 586 -13.00 -14.20 -3.54
N VAL A 587 -12.78 -13.89 -2.28
CA VAL A 587 -11.73 -12.95 -1.85
C VAL A 587 -10.33 -13.45 -2.19
N TYR A 588 -10.14 -14.75 -2.35
CA TYR A 588 -8.86 -15.41 -2.65
C TYR A 588 -8.49 -15.43 -4.15
N VAL A 589 -9.32 -14.92 -5.04
CA VAL A 589 -9.08 -14.96 -6.50
C VAL A 589 -7.76 -14.30 -6.90
N VAL A 590 -7.39 -13.19 -6.26
CA VAL A 590 -6.14 -12.47 -6.55
C VAL A 590 -4.93 -13.29 -6.12
N ASP A 591 -4.97 -13.86 -4.93
CA ASP A 591 -3.89 -14.67 -4.38
C ASP A 591 -3.76 -16.01 -5.12
N ALA A 592 -4.88 -16.64 -5.45
CA ALA A 592 -4.90 -17.86 -6.27
C ALA A 592 -4.29 -17.61 -7.67
N ARG A 593 -4.58 -16.47 -8.30
CA ARG A 593 -3.97 -16.08 -9.57
C ARG A 593 -2.47 -15.91 -9.45
N THR A 594 -2.02 -15.30 -8.38
CA THR A 594 -0.60 -15.09 -8.09
C THR A 594 0.12 -16.42 -7.86
N GLY A 595 -0.46 -17.32 -7.04
CA GLY A 595 0.04 -18.67 -6.80
C GLY A 595 0.10 -19.50 -8.09
N PHE A 596 -0.97 -19.48 -8.87
CA PHE A 596 -1.03 -20.18 -10.16
C PHE A 596 0.08 -19.72 -11.11
N ARG A 597 0.26 -18.40 -11.30
CA ARG A 597 1.31 -17.86 -12.19
C ARG A 597 2.70 -18.24 -11.70
N LYS A 598 2.97 -18.09 -10.41
CA LYS A 598 4.26 -18.47 -9.80
C LYS A 598 4.61 -19.92 -10.07
N LEU A 599 3.66 -20.84 -9.89
CA LEU A 599 3.86 -22.27 -10.14
C LEU A 599 4.01 -22.56 -11.63
N GLN A 600 3.24 -21.91 -12.49
CA GLN A 600 3.34 -22.04 -13.94
C GLN A 600 4.70 -21.58 -14.46
N ASP A 601 5.23 -20.47 -13.95
CA ASP A 601 6.54 -19.95 -14.35
C ASP A 601 7.67 -20.86 -13.85
N ALA A 602 7.52 -21.47 -12.67
CA ALA A 602 8.46 -22.46 -12.15
C ALA A 602 8.51 -23.71 -13.04
N VAL A 603 7.35 -24.23 -13.44
CA VAL A 603 7.27 -25.38 -14.36
C VAL A 603 7.90 -25.04 -15.71
N LYS A 604 7.60 -23.87 -16.29
CA LYS A 604 8.21 -23.43 -17.55
C LYS A 604 9.72 -23.22 -17.45
N ALA A 605 10.23 -22.86 -16.28
CA ALA A 605 11.67 -22.72 -16.05
C ALA A 605 12.37 -24.09 -15.98
N GLU A 606 11.70 -25.09 -15.39
CA GLU A 606 12.19 -26.48 -15.35
C GLU A 606 12.12 -27.18 -16.72
N GLU A 607 11.15 -26.82 -17.56
CA GLU A 607 10.99 -27.37 -18.93
C GLU A 607 11.94 -26.75 -19.98
N LYS A 608 12.58 -25.62 -19.70
CA LYS A 608 13.62 -25.09 -20.58
C LYS A 608 14.82 -26.04 -20.52
N PRO A 609 15.18 -26.72 -21.64
CA PRO A 609 16.33 -27.61 -21.63
C PRO A 609 17.55 -26.79 -21.21
N ASP A 610 18.29 -27.30 -20.26
CA ASP A 610 19.64 -26.87 -19.95
C ASP A 610 20.41 -26.88 -21.28
N THR A 611 20.49 -25.73 -21.93
CA THR A 611 21.38 -25.57 -23.08
C THR A 611 22.76 -25.68 -22.47
N GLY A 612 23.34 -26.87 -22.51
CA GLY A 612 24.61 -27.28 -21.91
C GLY A 612 25.80 -26.43 -22.36
N LYS A 613 25.68 -25.12 -22.17
CA LYS A 613 26.76 -24.15 -22.31
C LYS A 613 27.60 -24.19 -21.07
N THR A 614 28.85 -24.55 -21.23
CA THR A 614 29.83 -24.50 -20.15
C THR A 614 30.03 -23.06 -19.66
N LYS A 615 30.48 -22.89 -18.40
CA LYS A 615 30.80 -21.55 -17.82
C LYS A 615 31.73 -20.73 -18.74
N GLU A 616 32.61 -21.40 -19.49
CA GLU A 616 33.50 -20.79 -20.48
C GLU A 616 32.75 -20.22 -21.69
N GLN A 617 31.72 -20.90 -22.18
CA GLN A 617 30.89 -20.41 -23.30
C GLN A 617 30.02 -19.21 -22.89
N LEU A 618 29.54 -19.16 -21.63
CA LEU A 618 28.82 -18.01 -21.09
C LEU A 618 29.73 -16.79 -20.88
N PHE A 619 31.00 -17.02 -20.54
CA PHE A 619 32.02 -15.97 -20.43
C PHE A 619 32.29 -15.28 -21.76
N PHE A 620 32.36 -16.04 -22.87
CA PHE A 620 32.55 -15.50 -24.21
C PHE A 620 31.32 -14.76 -24.77
N GLU A 621 30.13 -14.98 -24.23
CA GLU A 621 28.90 -14.26 -24.60
C GLU A 621 28.65 -12.99 -23.75
N GLY A 622 29.58 -12.57 -22.91
CA GLY A 622 29.50 -11.32 -22.14
C GLY A 622 28.48 -11.34 -21.00
N LYS A 623 28.07 -12.52 -20.54
CA LYS A 623 27.26 -12.66 -19.32
C LYS A 623 28.19 -12.88 -18.13
N ASP A 624 28.51 -11.78 -17.44
CA ASP A 624 29.31 -11.80 -16.22
C ASP A 624 28.71 -12.73 -15.16
N LEU A 625 29.46 -13.80 -14.87
CA LEU A 625 29.31 -14.59 -13.66
C LEU A 625 30.18 -13.90 -12.60
N ASN A 626 29.62 -13.01 -11.83
CA ASN A 626 30.24 -12.54 -10.60
C ASN A 626 29.89 -13.51 -9.46
N PRO A 627 30.90 -13.90 -8.63
CA PRO A 627 30.76 -14.89 -7.57
C PRO A 627 29.90 -14.45 -6.39
#